data_2fb3c1954bebd8e623fae248acb7973e
#
_entry.id   2fb3c1954bebd8e623fae248acb7973e
#
_cell.length_a   1.000
_cell.length_b   1.000
_cell.length_c   1.000
_cell.angle_alpha   90.00
_cell.angle_beta   90.00
_cell.angle_gamma   90.00
#
_symmetry.space_group_name_H-M   'P 1'
#
loop_
_entity.id
_entity.type
_entity.pdbx_description
1 polymer ?
#
loop_
_entity_poly.entity_id
_entity_poly.type
_entity_poly.pdbx_seq_one_letter_code
_entity_poly.pdbx_strand_id
1 'polypeptide(L)'
;MAFSKSTLQTDILTVFNNMGSNATNDDFANGLANAVVAFVGTGQVSTTDGGTVPGGAFSGGGTGTLSVTATNCAKIIKDACEEMNNMTSGGNNYLAEELGKAFKKMADEGTVTTVVTGTLTPPSPSPPITPYGGSATGNISCDSTAMVQALKILFSNMYTHAGEDDYNGNLEFAKELATQLNNFWTSGRISTSGEGNIEGSYGSGSIS
;
A
#
# COMPACT_ATOMS: atom_id res chain seq x y z
N MET A 1 11.71 -9.22 -2.12
CA MET A 1 10.75 -10.30 -1.74
C MET A 1 9.39 -9.82 -2.18
N ALA A 2 8.55 -10.71 -2.69
CA ALA A 2 7.17 -10.34 -3.04
C ALA A 2 6.32 -10.19 -1.77
N PHE A 3 5.25 -9.45 -1.85
CA PHE A 3 4.23 -9.33 -0.81
C PHE A 3 3.77 -10.71 -0.30
N SER A 4 3.74 -10.91 1.01
CA SER A 4 3.22 -12.12 1.64
C SER A 4 1.79 -11.90 2.14
N LYS A 5 0.81 -12.17 1.28
CA LYS A 5 -0.62 -12.12 1.66
C LYS A 5 -0.95 -13.00 2.86
N SER A 6 -0.34 -14.19 2.96
CA SER A 6 -0.57 -15.10 4.08
C SER A 6 -0.03 -14.54 5.40
N THR A 7 1.10 -13.86 5.38
CA THR A 7 1.63 -13.17 6.57
C THR A 7 0.69 -12.04 6.98
N LEU A 8 0.27 -11.19 6.04
CA LEU A 8 -0.69 -10.12 6.33
C LEU A 8 -2.00 -10.66 6.92
N GLN A 9 -2.55 -11.75 6.37
CA GLN A 9 -3.74 -12.39 6.92
C GLN A 9 -3.53 -12.83 8.38
N THR A 10 -2.38 -13.43 8.68
CA THR A 10 -2.03 -13.86 10.04
C THR A 10 -1.89 -12.66 10.98
N ASP A 11 -1.26 -11.59 10.53
CA ASP A 11 -1.06 -10.37 11.33
C ASP A 11 -2.40 -9.69 11.64
N ILE A 12 -3.29 -9.57 10.65
CA ILE A 12 -4.65 -9.04 10.85
C ILE A 12 -5.43 -9.93 11.83
N LEU A 13 -5.39 -11.25 11.67
CA LEU A 13 -6.07 -12.17 12.59
C LEU A 13 -5.51 -12.05 14.02
N THR A 14 -4.22 -11.82 14.15
CA THR A 14 -3.56 -11.61 15.45
C THR A 14 -4.07 -10.32 16.11
N VAL A 15 -4.33 -9.26 15.35
CA VAL A 15 -4.96 -8.04 15.88
C VAL A 15 -6.30 -8.39 16.54
N PHE A 16 -7.17 -9.15 15.87
CA PHE A 16 -8.46 -9.55 16.44
C PHE A 16 -8.32 -10.47 17.67
N ASN A 17 -7.39 -11.42 17.63
CA ASN A 17 -7.17 -12.33 18.74
C ASN A 17 -6.67 -11.60 20.01
N ASN A 18 -6.00 -10.46 19.82
CA ASN A 18 -5.54 -9.60 20.91
C ASN A 18 -6.60 -8.61 21.40
N MET A 19 -7.77 -8.52 20.71
CA MET A 19 -8.90 -7.69 21.11
C MET A 19 -9.68 -8.35 22.27
N GLY A 20 -9.09 -8.33 23.46
CA GLY A 20 -9.77 -8.77 24.68
C GLY A 20 -10.78 -7.75 25.21
N SER A 21 -11.41 -8.04 26.35
CA SER A 21 -12.46 -7.20 26.96
C SER A 21 -12.04 -5.76 27.29
N ASN A 22 -10.74 -5.48 27.35
CA ASN A 22 -10.17 -4.15 27.61
C ASN A 22 -9.57 -3.48 26.38
N ALA A 23 -9.65 -4.11 25.21
CA ALA A 23 -9.11 -3.54 23.98
C ALA A 23 -9.95 -2.34 23.54
N THR A 24 -9.29 -1.36 22.98
CA THR A 24 -9.88 -0.10 22.54
C THR A 24 -9.90 0.02 21.01
N ASN A 25 -10.64 0.99 20.48
CA ASN A 25 -10.57 1.33 19.06
C ASN A 25 -9.17 1.74 18.63
N ASP A 26 -8.37 2.34 19.54
CA ASP A 26 -6.97 2.65 19.30
C ASP A 26 -6.12 1.38 19.10
N ASP A 27 -6.32 0.35 19.91
CA ASP A 27 -5.58 -0.91 19.78
C ASP A 27 -5.87 -1.59 18.44
N PHE A 28 -7.14 -1.63 18.03
CA PHE A 28 -7.55 -2.15 16.73
C PHE A 28 -6.94 -1.35 15.58
N ALA A 29 -7.12 -0.04 15.59
CA ALA A 29 -6.68 0.84 14.52
C ALA A 29 -5.17 0.83 14.33
N ASN A 30 -4.41 0.93 15.43
CA ASN A 30 -2.95 0.86 15.40
C ASN A 30 -2.46 -0.53 14.98
N GLY A 31 -3.07 -1.59 15.52
CA GLY A 31 -2.74 -2.97 15.15
C GLY A 31 -2.90 -3.20 13.66
N LEU A 32 -4.06 -2.82 13.09
CA LEU A 32 -4.35 -2.98 11.67
C LEU A 32 -3.43 -2.14 10.79
N ALA A 33 -3.23 -0.87 11.11
CA ALA A 33 -2.35 0.00 10.35
C ALA A 33 -0.88 -0.47 10.36
N ASN A 34 -0.39 -0.94 11.51
CA ASN A 34 0.97 -1.48 11.64
C ASN A 34 1.15 -2.81 10.87
N ALA A 35 0.14 -3.68 10.85
CA ALA A 35 0.16 -4.90 10.03
C ALA A 35 0.32 -4.57 8.54
N VAL A 36 -0.37 -3.52 8.06
CA VAL A 36 -0.23 -3.06 6.67
C VAL A 36 1.13 -2.42 6.42
N VAL A 37 1.67 -1.61 7.33
CA VAL A 37 3.03 -1.05 7.22
C VAL A 37 4.07 -2.16 7.11
N ALA A 38 3.98 -3.19 7.96
CA ALA A 38 4.88 -4.34 7.92
C ALA A 38 4.77 -5.08 6.57
N PHE A 39 3.55 -5.31 6.09
CA PHE A 39 3.30 -5.94 4.78
C PHE A 39 3.91 -5.14 3.63
N VAL A 40 3.65 -3.84 3.56
CA VAL A 40 4.19 -2.94 2.51
C VAL A 40 5.71 -2.91 2.54
N GLY A 41 6.31 -2.92 3.73
CA GLY A 41 7.76 -2.98 3.92
C GLY A 41 8.43 -4.24 3.35
N THR A 42 7.67 -5.31 3.05
CA THR A 42 8.19 -6.52 2.38
C THR A 42 8.20 -6.40 0.86
N GLY A 43 7.48 -5.43 0.30
CA GLY A 43 7.35 -5.24 -1.14
C GLY A 43 8.63 -4.71 -1.77
N GLN A 44 8.83 -5.07 -3.04
CA GLN A 44 9.93 -4.58 -3.86
C GLN A 44 9.39 -3.69 -4.98
N VAL A 45 9.94 -2.49 -5.05
CA VAL A 45 9.66 -1.55 -6.14
C VAL A 45 10.56 -1.86 -7.34
N SER A 46 9.97 -1.86 -8.53
CA SER A 46 10.69 -1.93 -9.80
C SER A 46 10.19 -0.82 -10.72
N THR A 47 11.12 -0.07 -11.33
CA THR A 47 10.80 1.02 -12.28
C THR A 47 11.54 0.83 -13.59
N THR A 48 10.96 1.39 -14.65
CA THR A 48 11.66 1.66 -15.90
C THR A 48 11.83 3.17 -16.00
N ASP A 49 13.07 3.61 -16.16
CA ASP A 49 13.46 5.01 -16.04
C ASP A 49 14.06 5.50 -17.37
N GLY A 50 13.74 6.73 -17.74
CA GLY A 50 14.29 7.34 -18.96
C GLY A 50 14.05 8.84 -18.99
N GLY A 51 14.73 9.51 -19.93
CA GLY A 51 14.58 10.95 -20.09
C GLY A 51 15.85 11.63 -20.59
N THR A 52 15.84 12.96 -20.56
CA THR A 52 17.03 13.77 -20.84
C THR A 52 17.66 14.21 -19.53
N VAL A 53 18.90 13.83 -19.34
CA VAL A 53 19.68 14.13 -18.15
C VAL A 53 20.91 14.98 -18.53
N PRO A 54 21.63 15.57 -17.58
CA PRO A 54 22.88 16.23 -17.89
C PRO A 54 23.85 15.29 -18.63
N GLY A 55 24.21 15.67 -19.85
CA GLY A 55 25.10 14.88 -20.71
C GLY A 55 24.44 14.05 -21.79
N GLY A 56 23.10 13.92 -21.84
CA GLY A 56 22.43 13.21 -22.96
C GLY A 56 21.13 12.51 -22.60
N ALA A 57 20.74 11.54 -23.45
CA ALA A 57 19.58 10.71 -23.20
C ALA A 57 19.91 9.56 -22.25
N PHE A 58 19.07 9.32 -21.25
CA PHE A 58 19.20 8.24 -20.28
C PHE A 58 18.10 7.19 -20.50
N SER A 59 18.48 5.92 -20.34
CA SER A 59 17.56 4.79 -20.31
C SER A 59 18.06 3.75 -19.30
N GLY A 60 17.21 3.32 -18.38
CA GLY A 60 17.58 2.38 -17.33
C GLY A 60 16.40 1.78 -16.60
N GLY A 61 16.69 1.19 -15.46
CA GLY A 61 15.69 0.64 -14.54
C GLY A 61 16.12 0.82 -13.10
N GLY A 62 15.14 0.97 -12.22
CA GLY A 62 15.32 1.15 -10.80
C GLY A 62 14.76 -0.02 -9.99
N THR A 63 15.41 -0.29 -8.87
CA THR A 63 14.87 -1.18 -7.82
C THR A 63 14.94 -0.47 -6.48
N GLY A 64 13.95 -0.71 -5.62
CA GLY A 64 13.90 -0.01 -4.35
C GLY A 64 12.76 -0.42 -3.44
N THR A 65 12.36 0.50 -2.58
CA THR A 65 11.36 0.27 -1.53
C THR A 65 10.31 1.35 -1.51
N LEU A 66 9.12 1.00 -0.97
CA LEU A 66 8.07 1.93 -0.59
C LEU A 66 8.05 2.04 0.94
N SER A 67 8.12 3.25 1.45
CA SER A 67 7.97 3.56 2.86
C SER A 67 6.63 4.22 3.12
N VAL A 68 5.86 3.69 4.07
CA VAL A 68 4.56 4.24 4.51
C VAL A 68 4.52 4.35 6.02
N THR A 69 3.60 5.15 6.55
CA THR A 69 3.41 5.34 7.99
C THR A 69 2.01 4.95 8.44
N ALA A 70 1.88 4.44 9.67
CA ALA A 70 0.60 4.02 10.24
C ALA A 70 -0.28 5.19 10.72
N THR A 71 0.32 6.33 11.08
CA THR A 71 -0.31 7.37 11.92
C THR A 71 -1.66 7.86 11.43
N ASN A 72 -1.71 8.38 10.20
CA ASN A 72 -2.97 8.92 9.66
C ASN A 72 -3.97 7.82 9.29
N CYS A 73 -3.48 6.66 8.84
CA CYS A 73 -4.31 5.50 8.59
C CYS A 73 -5.00 5.03 9.89
N ALA A 74 -4.24 4.82 10.96
CA ALA A 74 -4.78 4.43 12.26
C ALA A 74 -5.79 5.45 12.80
N LYS A 75 -5.49 6.76 12.66
CA LYS A 75 -6.43 7.79 13.08
C LYS A 75 -7.77 7.69 12.35
N ILE A 76 -7.79 7.53 11.04
CA ILE A 76 -9.03 7.40 10.26
C ILE A 76 -9.80 6.15 10.68
N ILE A 77 -9.11 5.02 10.88
CA ILE A 77 -9.75 3.76 11.32
C ILE A 77 -10.37 3.93 12.72
N LYS A 78 -9.64 4.54 13.66
CA LYS A 78 -10.14 4.81 15.00
C LYS A 78 -11.39 5.69 14.96
N ASP A 79 -11.30 6.85 14.29
CA ASP A 79 -12.41 7.80 14.17
C ASP A 79 -13.65 7.10 13.56
N ALA A 80 -13.45 6.22 12.58
CA ALA A 80 -14.52 5.43 11.97
C ALA A 80 -15.18 4.45 12.96
N CYS A 81 -14.39 3.76 13.76
CA CYS A 81 -14.90 2.84 14.79
C CYS A 81 -15.68 3.61 15.87
N GLU A 82 -15.22 4.79 16.28
CA GLU A 82 -15.90 5.64 17.25
C GLU A 82 -17.24 6.15 16.69
N GLU A 83 -17.27 6.61 15.44
CA GLU A 83 -18.50 7.09 14.80
C GLU A 83 -19.53 5.97 14.61
N MET A 84 -19.09 4.74 14.27
CA MET A 84 -19.99 3.60 14.15
C MET A 84 -20.77 3.32 15.44
N ASN A 85 -20.23 3.60 16.62
CA ASN A 85 -20.92 3.43 17.89
C ASN A 85 -22.13 4.34 18.03
N ASN A 86 -22.19 5.43 17.26
CA ASN A 86 -23.28 6.40 17.24
C ASN A 86 -24.30 6.13 16.12
N MET A 87 -24.01 5.20 15.21
CA MET A 87 -24.84 4.92 14.05
C MET A 87 -25.92 3.89 14.36
N THR A 88 -27.17 4.18 14.00
CA THR A 88 -28.31 3.25 14.12
C THR A 88 -28.47 2.33 12.91
N SER A 89 -27.88 2.68 11.78
CA SER A 89 -27.90 1.90 10.53
C SER A 89 -26.74 2.32 9.60
N GLY A 90 -26.40 1.46 8.67
CA GLY A 90 -25.40 1.77 7.60
C GLY A 90 -23.93 1.74 8.07
N GLY A 91 -23.63 1.42 9.32
CA GLY A 91 -22.27 1.38 9.86
C GLY A 91 -21.31 0.49 9.07
N ASN A 92 -21.77 -0.65 8.57
CA ASN A 92 -20.96 -1.56 7.76
C ASN A 92 -20.46 -0.90 6.46
N ASN A 93 -21.34 -0.19 5.75
CA ASN A 93 -20.96 0.54 4.53
C ASN A 93 -20.02 1.69 4.85
N TYR A 94 -20.30 2.42 5.93
CA TYR A 94 -19.47 3.50 6.41
C TYR A 94 -18.05 3.00 6.75
N LEU A 95 -17.93 1.92 7.53
CA LEU A 95 -16.60 1.34 7.86
C LEU A 95 -15.83 0.91 6.61
N ALA A 96 -16.49 0.28 5.64
CA ALA A 96 -15.84 -0.10 4.39
C ALA A 96 -15.26 1.11 3.65
N GLU A 97 -16.01 2.22 3.59
CA GLU A 97 -15.57 3.46 2.96
C GLU A 97 -14.41 4.10 3.70
N GLU A 98 -14.47 4.15 5.03
CA GLU A 98 -13.41 4.75 5.85
C GLU A 98 -12.12 3.90 5.83
N LEU A 99 -12.21 2.57 5.81
CA LEU A 99 -11.06 1.69 5.58
C LEU A 99 -10.41 1.97 4.21
N GLY A 100 -11.22 2.14 3.16
CA GLY A 100 -10.72 2.53 1.85
C GLY A 100 -10.00 3.87 1.85
N LYS A 101 -10.54 4.88 2.53
CA LYS A 101 -9.90 6.19 2.72
C LYS A 101 -8.61 6.08 3.53
N ALA A 102 -8.61 5.29 4.60
CA ALA A 102 -7.45 5.09 5.47
C ALA A 102 -6.25 4.52 4.71
N PHE A 103 -6.46 3.44 3.95
CA PHE A 103 -5.40 2.81 3.19
C PHE A 103 -4.97 3.65 1.98
N LYS A 104 -5.93 4.34 1.33
CA LYS A 104 -5.58 5.31 0.29
C LYS A 104 -4.73 6.44 0.84
N LYS A 105 -5.06 6.99 2.00
CA LYS A 105 -4.27 8.02 2.68
C LYS A 105 -2.85 7.54 2.99
N MET A 106 -2.71 6.29 3.46
CA MET A 106 -1.41 5.67 3.69
C MET A 106 -0.59 5.58 2.39
N ALA A 107 -1.21 5.22 1.27
CA ALA A 107 -0.55 5.16 -0.02
C ALA A 107 -0.16 6.57 -0.53
N ASP A 108 -1.07 7.53 -0.47
CA ASP A 108 -0.84 8.90 -0.93
C ASP A 108 0.29 9.62 -0.15
N GLU A 109 0.56 9.20 1.09
CA GLU A 109 1.66 9.69 1.94
C GLU A 109 2.92 8.84 1.82
N GLY A 110 2.87 7.74 1.08
CA GLY A 110 4.00 6.85 0.88
C GLY A 110 5.09 7.47 0.01
N THR A 111 6.34 7.17 0.35
CA THR A 111 7.51 7.61 -0.39
C THR A 111 8.21 6.42 -1.01
N VAL A 112 8.40 6.47 -2.33
CA VAL A 112 9.20 5.51 -3.09
C VAL A 112 10.62 6.00 -3.19
N THR A 113 11.60 5.12 -2.97
CA THR A 113 13.01 5.39 -3.21
C THR A 113 13.60 4.25 -4.01
N THR A 114 14.25 4.55 -5.13
CA THR A 114 14.90 3.56 -5.99
C THR A 114 16.36 3.89 -6.25
N VAL A 115 17.16 2.86 -6.42
CA VAL A 115 18.49 2.96 -7.04
C VAL A 115 18.33 2.60 -8.51
N VAL A 116 18.71 3.53 -9.38
CA VAL A 116 18.52 3.44 -10.82
C VAL A 116 19.85 3.22 -11.51
N THR A 117 19.92 2.27 -12.42
CA THR A 117 21.10 2.02 -13.25
C THR A 117 20.68 1.85 -14.71
N GLY A 118 21.54 2.33 -15.62
CA GLY A 118 21.22 2.26 -17.05
C GLY A 118 22.39 2.75 -17.92
N THR A 119 22.03 3.32 -19.04
CA THR A 119 22.97 3.84 -20.05
C THR A 119 22.66 5.30 -20.34
N LEU A 120 23.70 6.14 -20.31
CA LEU A 120 23.70 7.48 -20.82
C LEU A 120 24.18 7.46 -22.28
N THR A 121 23.39 8.03 -23.18
CA THR A 121 23.76 8.24 -24.59
C THR A 121 24.03 9.72 -24.82
N PRO A 122 25.32 10.14 -24.81
CA PRO A 122 25.69 11.52 -25.10
C PRO A 122 25.36 11.89 -26.55
N PRO A 123 25.32 13.20 -26.88
CA PRO A 123 25.25 13.63 -28.26
C PRO A 123 26.46 13.11 -29.06
N SER A 124 26.22 12.75 -30.35
CA SER A 124 27.28 12.32 -31.27
C SER A 124 28.42 13.35 -31.30
N PRO A 125 29.72 12.94 -31.33
CA PRO A 125 30.23 11.59 -31.66
C PRO A 125 30.62 10.75 -30.43
N SER A 126 30.23 11.10 -29.22
CA SER A 126 30.66 10.41 -28.00
C SER A 126 29.98 9.03 -27.84
N PRO A 127 30.70 7.99 -27.37
CA PRO A 127 30.12 6.68 -27.14
C PRO A 127 29.21 6.68 -25.92
N PRO A 128 28.24 5.74 -25.82
CA PRO A 128 27.43 5.52 -24.64
C PRO A 128 28.25 5.22 -23.40
N ILE A 129 27.78 5.66 -22.22
CA ILE A 129 28.39 5.42 -20.92
C ILE A 129 27.51 4.41 -20.15
N THR A 130 28.10 3.28 -19.77
CA THR A 130 27.45 2.20 -18.99
C THR A 130 28.48 1.59 -18.02
N PRO A 131 28.14 1.40 -16.72
CA PRO A 131 26.89 1.80 -16.08
C PRO A 131 26.83 3.32 -15.81
N TYR A 132 25.63 3.87 -15.92
CA TYR A 132 25.30 5.23 -15.52
C TYR A 132 24.05 5.20 -14.66
N GLY A 133 23.95 6.01 -13.61
CA GLY A 133 22.79 5.95 -12.74
C GLY A 133 22.87 6.88 -11.54
N GLY A 134 21.90 6.74 -10.66
CA GLY A 134 21.72 7.55 -9.47
C GLY A 134 20.58 7.04 -8.60
N SER A 135 19.98 7.94 -7.83
CA SER A 135 18.77 7.67 -7.06
C SER A 135 17.56 8.34 -7.74
N ALA A 136 16.39 7.79 -7.47
CA ALA A 136 15.14 8.46 -7.80
C ALA A 136 14.16 8.33 -6.62
N THR A 137 13.37 9.39 -6.44
CA THR A 137 12.31 9.43 -5.42
C THR A 137 10.97 9.67 -6.08
N GLY A 138 9.89 9.23 -5.39
CA GLY A 138 8.55 9.37 -5.95
C GLY A 138 7.46 8.85 -5.03
N ASN A 139 6.33 8.57 -5.63
CA ASN A 139 5.10 8.16 -4.91
C ASN A 139 4.43 6.99 -5.61
N ILE A 140 3.48 6.38 -4.90
CA ILE A 140 2.56 5.39 -5.43
C ILE A 140 1.14 5.99 -5.48
N SER A 141 0.40 5.68 -6.52
CA SER A 141 -1.03 6.00 -6.64
C SER A 141 -1.83 4.71 -6.69
N CYS A 142 -2.72 4.51 -5.73
CA CYS A 142 -3.61 3.36 -5.62
C CYS A 142 -5.08 3.79 -5.66
N ASP A 143 -5.93 2.93 -6.23
CA ASP A 143 -7.39 3.11 -6.22
C ASP A 143 -8.04 2.14 -5.24
N SER A 144 -8.77 2.68 -4.25
CA SER A 144 -9.46 1.89 -3.23
C SER A 144 -10.87 1.45 -3.60
N THR A 145 -11.39 1.82 -4.76
CA THR A 145 -12.80 1.58 -5.14
C THR A 145 -13.17 0.09 -5.08
N ALA A 146 -12.36 -0.77 -5.70
CA ALA A 146 -12.61 -2.21 -5.72
C ALA A 146 -12.57 -2.82 -4.30
N MET A 147 -11.60 -2.40 -3.49
CA MET A 147 -11.47 -2.81 -2.09
C MET A 147 -12.69 -2.41 -1.26
N VAL A 148 -13.17 -1.18 -1.40
CA VAL A 148 -14.37 -0.70 -0.70
C VAL A 148 -15.58 -1.53 -1.05
N GLN A 149 -15.79 -1.86 -2.33
CA GLN A 149 -16.92 -2.69 -2.75
C GLN A 149 -16.83 -4.11 -2.19
N ALA A 150 -15.65 -4.72 -2.21
CA ALA A 150 -15.44 -6.05 -1.63
C ALA A 150 -15.69 -6.05 -0.11
N LEU A 151 -15.25 -5.03 0.62
CA LEU A 151 -15.49 -4.91 2.05
C LEU A 151 -16.97 -4.72 2.38
N LYS A 152 -17.73 -3.97 1.57
CA LYS A 152 -19.18 -3.85 1.74
C LYS A 152 -19.89 -5.21 1.62
N ILE A 153 -19.49 -6.02 0.63
CA ILE A 153 -20.02 -7.38 0.45
C ILE A 153 -19.63 -8.26 1.63
N LEU A 154 -18.36 -8.20 2.05
CA LEU A 154 -17.87 -8.97 3.20
C LEU A 154 -18.68 -8.65 4.46
N PHE A 155 -18.86 -7.39 4.81
CA PHE A 155 -19.60 -7.00 6.01
C PHE A 155 -21.07 -7.39 5.94
N SER A 156 -21.70 -7.35 4.75
CA SER A 156 -23.04 -7.85 4.56
C SER A 156 -23.12 -9.36 4.81
N ASN A 157 -22.16 -10.14 4.30
CA ASN A 157 -22.08 -11.57 4.51
C ASN A 157 -21.82 -11.90 5.99
N MET A 158 -20.90 -11.20 6.65
CA MET A 158 -20.64 -11.38 8.07
C MET A 158 -21.90 -11.14 8.93
N TYR A 159 -22.67 -10.11 8.60
CA TYR A 159 -23.94 -9.82 9.28
C TYR A 159 -24.96 -10.94 9.07
N THR A 160 -25.06 -11.49 7.87
CA THR A 160 -26.01 -12.55 7.52
C THR A 160 -25.69 -13.87 8.24
N HIS A 161 -24.42 -14.21 8.41
CA HIS A 161 -23.97 -15.45 9.04
C HIS A 161 -23.62 -15.28 10.54
N ALA A 162 -23.83 -14.09 11.08
CA ALA A 162 -23.58 -13.84 12.51
C ALA A 162 -24.48 -14.74 13.38
N GLY A 163 -23.85 -15.56 14.20
CA GLY A 163 -24.54 -16.51 15.10
C GLY A 163 -24.64 -17.95 14.57
N GLU A 164 -24.11 -18.26 13.40
CA GLU A 164 -23.92 -19.63 12.96
C GLU A 164 -22.71 -20.25 13.69
N ASP A 165 -22.88 -21.50 14.19
CA ASP A 165 -21.91 -22.17 15.07
C ASP A 165 -20.51 -22.32 14.45
N ASP A 166 -20.44 -22.52 13.13
CA ASP A 166 -19.17 -22.74 12.40
C ASP A 166 -18.61 -21.49 11.74
N TYR A 167 -19.26 -20.32 11.88
CA TYR A 167 -18.84 -19.10 11.21
C TYR A 167 -17.82 -18.32 12.03
N ASN A 168 -16.61 -18.12 11.48
CA ASN A 168 -15.55 -17.32 12.08
C ASN A 168 -15.39 -16.00 11.30
N GLY A 169 -16.14 -14.97 11.69
CA GLY A 169 -16.12 -13.65 11.06
C GLY A 169 -14.75 -12.98 11.07
N ASN A 170 -13.96 -13.15 12.13
CA ASN A 170 -12.62 -12.58 12.22
C ASN A 170 -11.66 -13.19 11.18
N LEU A 171 -11.77 -14.51 10.97
CA LEU A 171 -10.97 -15.20 9.96
C LEU A 171 -11.35 -14.77 8.54
N GLU A 172 -12.66 -14.67 8.25
CA GLU A 172 -13.13 -14.22 6.93
C GLU A 172 -12.75 -12.75 6.68
N PHE A 173 -12.87 -11.89 7.68
CA PHE A 173 -12.40 -10.51 7.58
C PHE A 173 -10.90 -10.43 7.28
N ALA A 174 -10.07 -11.14 8.05
CA ALA A 174 -8.63 -11.13 7.88
C ALA A 174 -8.21 -11.63 6.49
N LYS A 175 -8.84 -12.69 6.01
CA LYS A 175 -8.59 -13.29 4.70
C LYS A 175 -8.97 -12.36 3.54
N GLU A 176 -10.17 -11.78 3.61
CA GLU A 176 -10.64 -10.89 2.56
C GLU A 176 -9.88 -9.57 2.56
N LEU A 177 -9.68 -8.94 3.72
CA LEU A 177 -8.92 -7.70 3.82
C LEU A 177 -7.48 -7.89 3.32
N ALA A 178 -6.81 -8.98 3.70
CA ALA A 178 -5.47 -9.27 3.19
C ALA A 178 -5.45 -9.45 1.66
N THR A 179 -6.50 -10.05 1.09
CA THR A 179 -6.64 -10.20 -0.36
C THR A 179 -6.82 -8.84 -1.03
N GLN A 180 -7.71 -8.01 -0.51
CA GLN A 180 -7.99 -6.70 -1.09
C GLN A 180 -6.81 -5.73 -0.92
N LEU A 181 -6.11 -5.75 0.20
CA LEU A 181 -4.90 -4.96 0.41
C LEU A 181 -3.78 -5.40 -0.52
N ASN A 182 -3.58 -6.71 -0.71
CA ASN A 182 -2.60 -7.18 -1.69
C ASN A 182 -2.93 -6.66 -3.10
N ASN A 183 -4.18 -6.75 -3.53
CA ASN A 183 -4.61 -6.25 -4.84
C ASN A 183 -4.46 -4.72 -4.94
N PHE A 184 -4.81 -3.99 -3.89
CA PHE A 184 -4.70 -2.53 -3.81
C PHE A 184 -3.24 -2.07 -4.01
N TRP A 185 -2.29 -2.68 -3.30
CA TRP A 185 -0.88 -2.30 -3.42
C TRP A 185 -0.25 -2.77 -4.73
N THR A 186 -0.52 -4.00 -5.18
CA THR A 186 0.06 -4.54 -6.43
C THR A 186 -0.50 -3.87 -7.69
N SER A 187 -1.71 -3.31 -7.63
CA SER A 187 -2.28 -2.52 -8.73
C SER A 187 -1.83 -1.05 -8.74
N GLY A 188 -1.13 -0.62 -7.68
CA GLY A 188 -0.62 0.74 -7.55
C GLY A 188 0.37 1.09 -8.66
N ARG A 189 0.31 2.35 -9.11
CA ARG A 189 1.22 2.90 -10.11
C ARG A 189 2.27 3.76 -9.43
N ILE A 190 3.52 3.47 -9.69
CA ILE A 190 4.66 4.21 -9.17
C ILE A 190 5.12 5.24 -10.22
N SER A 191 5.41 6.44 -9.73
CA SER A 191 6.07 7.50 -10.50
C SER A 191 7.28 7.97 -9.72
N THR A 192 8.44 8.04 -10.36
CA THR A 192 9.68 8.55 -9.75
C THR A 192 10.30 9.65 -10.58
N SER A 193 11.10 10.49 -9.95
CA SER A 193 11.92 11.52 -10.55
C SER A 193 13.37 11.29 -10.15
N GLY A 194 14.27 11.29 -11.12
CA GLY A 194 15.70 11.09 -10.92
C GLY A 194 16.36 12.25 -10.21
N GLU A 195 17.38 11.95 -9.44
CA GLU A 195 18.18 12.91 -8.66
C GLU A 195 19.67 12.81 -9.01
N GLY A 196 20.40 13.89 -8.79
CA GLY A 196 21.84 13.92 -9.02
C GLY A 196 22.20 13.72 -10.49
N ASN A 197 23.00 12.69 -10.79
CA ASN A 197 23.46 12.42 -12.16
C ASN A 197 22.32 12.11 -13.15
N ILE A 198 21.17 11.63 -12.66
CA ILE A 198 20.00 11.30 -13.47
C ILE A 198 18.86 12.30 -13.29
N GLU A 199 19.15 13.53 -12.79
CA GLU A 199 18.19 14.62 -12.73
C GLU A 199 17.60 14.90 -14.12
N GLY A 200 16.26 14.96 -14.19
CA GLY A 200 15.52 15.07 -15.45
C GLY A 200 15.08 13.74 -16.06
N SER A 201 15.47 12.59 -15.50
CA SER A 201 14.84 11.31 -15.81
C SER A 201 13.55 11.10 -15.02
N TYR A 202 12.65 10.31 -15.58
CA TYR A 202 11.38 9.90 -14.96
C TYR A 202 11.24 8.39 -15.03
N GLY A 203 10.75 7.79 -13.95
CA GLY A 203 10.48 6.38 -13.87
C GLY A 203 9.00 6.09 -13.70
N SER A 204 8.56 4.96 -14.22
CA SER A 204 7.26 4.38 -13.95
C SER A 204 7.41 2.92 -13.61
N GLY A 205 6.56 2.42 -12.70
CA GLY A 205 6.73 1.05 -12.25
C GLY A 205 5.61 0.55 -11.34
N SER A 206 5.91 -0.55 -10.68
CA SER A 206 5.00 -1.25 -9.77
C SER A 206 5.74 -1.75 -8.54
N ILE A 207 4.97 -2.22 -7.56
CA ILE A 207 5.45 -2.90 -6.36
C ILE A 207 4.93 -4.35 -6.36
N SER A 208 5.73 -5.28 -5.90
CA SER A 208 5.41 -6.70 -5.83
C SER A 208 5.93 -7.35 -4.55
#